data_8dddac2f48069bb677957b01ab5be5e2
#
_entry.id   8dddac2f48069bb677957b01ab5be5e2
#
_cell.length_a   1.000
_cell.length_b   1.000
_cell.length_c   1.000
_cell.angle_alpha   90.00
_cell.angle_beta   90.00
_cell.angle_gamma   90.00
#
_symmetry.space_group_name_H-M   'P 1'
#
loop_
_entity.id
_entity.type
_entity.pdbx_description
1 polymer ?
#
loop_
_entity_poly.entity_id
_entity_poly.type
_entity_poly.pdbx_seq_one_letter_code
_entity_poly.pdbx_strand_id
1 'polypeptide(L)'
;MKVVAIVQARMGSTRLPGKVLMSVLGQPLLFYQLERVQRSRWIDQIIVATTKKKEDDLIEQFCNRHSFLVYRGSELDVLNRYVEVAKEYGADVIVRLTGDCPLIDPNII
;
A
#
# COMPACT_ATOMS: atom_id res chain seq x y z
N MET A 1 -14.64 1.23 16.10
CA MET A 1 -14.03 2.17 15.12
C MET A 1 -13.09 1.39 14.21
N LYS A 2 -13.26 1.55 12.91
CA LYS A 2 -12.44 0.81 11.95
C LYS A 2 -11.24 1.65 11.49
N VAL A 3 -10.04 1.15 11.72
CA VAL A 3 -8.79 1.81 11.33
C VAL A 3 -8.22 1.08 10.11
N VAL A 4 -8.07 1.80 9.01
CA VAL A 4 -7.56 1.24 7.76
C VAL A 4 -6.23 1.91 7.41
N ALA A 5 -5.21 1.10 7.18
CA ALA A 5 -3.94 1.58 6.66
C ALA A 5 -3.98 1.51 5.13
N ILE A 6 -3.71 2.63 4.49
CA ILE A 6 -3.64 2.71 3.04
C ILE A 6 -2.18 2.92 2.65
N VAL A 7 -1.62 1.93 1.98
CA VAL A 7 -0.23 1.96 1.53
C VAL A 7 -0.22 2.34 0.05
N GLN A 8 0.22 3.55 -0.26
CA GLN A 8 0.35 4.00 -1.64
C GLN A 8 1.61 3.40 -2.25
N ALA A 9 1.46 2.73 -3.38
CA ALA A 9 2.58 2.12 -4.08
C ALA A 9 2.38 2.26 -5.59
N ARG A 10 3.45 2.58 -6.31
CA ARG A 10 3.43 2.63 -7.78
C ARG A 10 4.81 2.35 -8.34
N MET A 11 4.84 1.76 -9.54
CA MET A 11 6.09 1.44 -10.21
C MET A 11 6.79 2.69 -10.78
N GLY A 12 6.03 3.72 -11.10
CA GLY A 12 6.52 4.92 -11.77
C GLY A 12 7.11 5.98 -10.84
N SER A 13 7.80 5.57 -9.78
CA SER A 13 8.48 6.53 -8.90
C SER A 13 9.51 7.35 -9.68
N THR A 14 9.56 8.66 -9.44
CA THR A 14 10.49 9.55 -10.13
C THR A 14 11.94 9.33 -9.71
N ARG A 15 12.18 8.87 -8.49
CA ARG A 15 13.55 8.66 -7.98
C ARG A 15 14.12 7.33 -8.41
N LEU A 16 13.37 6.27 -8.19
CA LEU A 16 13.83 4.92 -8.49
C LEU A 16 12.64 4.10 -8.97
N PRO A 17 12.38 4.08 -10.29
CA PRO A 17 11.25 3.33 -10.84
C PRO A 17 11.31 1.86 -10.42
N GLY A 18 10.16 1.32 -10.02
CA GLY A 18 10.08 -0.07 -9.60
C GLY A 18 10.59 -0.37 -8.21
N LYS A 19 10.98 0.64 -7.44
CA LYS A 19 11.56 0.45 -6.11
C LYS A 19 10.67 -0.38 -5.19
N VAL A 20 9.36 -0.17 -5.25
CA VAL A 20 8.42 -0.85 -4.35
C VAL A 20 8.46 -2.36 -4.49
N LEU A 21 8.81 -2.88 -5.67
CA LEU A 21 8.93 -4.32 -5.91
C LEU A 21 10.39 -4.78 -6.04
N MET A 22 11.35 -3.89 -5.76
CA MET A 22 12.76 -4.26 -5.78
C MET A 22 13.03 -5.32 -4.72
N SER A 23 13.72 -6.39 -5.12
CA SER A 23 14.01 -7.50 -4.23
C SER A 23 15.13 -7.16 -3.25
N VAL A 24 14.86 -7.39 -1.97
CA VAL A 24 15.86 -7.25 -0.90
C VAL A 24 15.78 -8.50 -0.05
N LEU A 25 16.88 -9.21 0.10
CA LEU A 25 16.92 -10.44 0.88
C LEU A 25 15.85 -11.45 0.45
N GLY A 26 15.59 -11.50 -0.85
CA GLY A 26 14.67 -12.47 -1.44
C GLY A 26 13.20 -12.05 -1.51
N GLN A 27 12.86 -10.86 -0.99
CA GLN A 27 11.47 -10.37 -1.01
C GLN A 27 11.40 -8.93 -1.51
N PRO A 28 10.29 -8.53 -2.19
CA PRO A 28 10.10 -7.13 -2.57
C PRO A 28 10.03 -6.20 -1.35
N LEU A 29 10.47 -4.96 -1.52
CA LEU A 29 10.39 -3.96 -0.45
C LEU A 29 8.97 -3.80 0.08
N LEU A 30 7.99 -3.81 -0.82
CA LEU A 30 6.59 -3.68 -0.44
C LEU A 30 6.16 -4.79 0.53
N PHE A 31 6.67 -6.01 0.34
CA PHE A 31 6.37 -7.12 1.25
C PHE A 31 6.76 -6.79 2.69
N TYR A 32 7.97 -6.26 2.88
CA TYR A 32 8.45 -5.94 4.23
C TYR A 32 7.62 -4.87 4.89
N GLN A 33 7.22 -3.85 4.14
CA GLN A 33 6.39 -2.80 4.69
C GLN A 33 5.01 -3.33 5.08
N LEU A 34 4.37 -4.11 4.22
CA LEU A 34 3.06 -4.66 4.51
C LEU A 34 3.10 -5.59 5.72
N GLU A 35 4.15 -6.39 5.82
CA GLU A 35 4.32 -7.28 6.98
C GLU A 35 4.44 -6.49 8.27
N ARG A 36 5.21 -5.39 8.27
CA ARG A 36 5.35 -4.56 9.46
C ARG A 36 4.06 -3.88 9.85
N VAL A 37 3.33 -3.34 8.88
CA VAL A 37 2.03 -2.71 9.14
C VAL A 37 1.04 -3.73 9.70
N GLN A 38 1.08 -4.96 9.19
CA GLN A 38 0.22 -6.04 9.63
C GLN A 38 0.41 -6.39 11.11
N ARG A 39 1.60 -6.15 11.65
CA ARG A 39 1.91 -6.40 13.05
C ARG A 39 1.32 -5.35 14.00
N SER A 40 0.85 -4.22 13.47
CA SER A 40 0.27 -3.18 14.31
C SER A 40 -1.11 -3.62 14.81
N ARG A 41 -1.27 -3.65 16.12
CA ARG A 41 -2.56 -3.98 16.74
C ARG A 41 -3.61 -2.88 16.59
N TRP A 42 -3.20 -1.69 16.12
CA TRP A 42 -4.10 -0.56 15.93
C TRP A 42 -4.75 -0.57 14.55
N ILE A 43 -4.27 -1.39 13.63
CA ILE A 43 -4.74 -1.44 12.25
C ILE A 43 -5.69 -2.63 12.10
N ASP A 44 -6.91 -2.34 11.64
CA ASP A 44 -7.92 -3.39 11.40
C ASP A 44 -7.79 -3.99 10.01
N GLN A 45 -7.37 -3.18 9.02
CA GLN A 45 -7.30 -3.61 7.64
C GLN A 45 -6.22 -2.85 6.89
N ILE A 46 -5.54 -3.52 5.97
CA ILE A 46 -4.49 -2.92 5.13
C ILE A 46 -4.92 -3.01 3.67
N ILE A 47 -4.81 -1.89 2.96
CA ILE A 47 -5.14 -1.83 1.54
C ILE A 47 -3.98 -1.18 0.81
N VAL A 48 -3.50 -1.82 -0.25
CA VAL A 48 -2.51 -1.23 -1.14
C VAL A 48 -3.24 -0.43 -2.21
N ALA A 49 -2.97 0.85 -2.29
CA ALA A 49 -3.56 1.72 -3.31
C ALA A 49 -2.54 2.00 -4.40
N THR A 50 -2.90 1.70 -5.63
CA THR A 50 -2.03 1.92 -6.79
C THR A 50 -2.82 2.51 -7.94
N THR A 51 -2.19 2.70 -9.10
CA THR A 51 -2.83 3.33 -10.25
C THR A 51 -3.39 2.30 -11.22
N LYS A 52 -4.13 2.78 -12.21
CA LYS A 52 -4.66 1.95 -13.30
C LYS A 52 -3.67 1.78 -14.45
N LYS A 53 -2.45 2.31 -14.32
CA LYS A 53 -1.42 2.15 -15.33
C LYS A 53 -1.01 0.70 -15.48
N LYS A 54 -0.66 0.31 -16.69
CA LYS A 54 -0.26 -1.06 -17.00
C LYS A 54 0.95 -1.52 -16.17
N GLU A 55 1.91 -0.61 -15.95
CA GLU A 55 3.10 -0.94 -15.15
C GLU A 55 2.74 -1.35 -13.72
N ASP A 56 1.62 -0.83 -13.20
CA ASP A 56 1.17 -1.14 -11.84
C ASP A 56 0.39 -2.45 -11.74
N ASP A 57 0.18 -3.14 -12.86
CA ASP A 57 -0.37 -4.50 -12.85
C ASP A 57 0.51 -5.42 -12.02
N LEU A 58 1.82 -5.18 -11.99
CA LEU A 58 2.76 -5.97 -11.20
C LEU A 58 2.48 -5.85 -9.71
N ILE A 59 2.06 -4.67 -9.25
CA ILE A 59 1.70 -4.45 -7.84
C ILE A 59 0.43 -5.23 -7.52
N GLU A 60 -0.57 -5.18 -8.40
CA GLU A 60 -1.79 -5.95 -8.20
C GLU A 60 -1.53 -7.45 -8.16
N GLN A 61 -0.69 -7.94 -9.06
CA GLN A 61 -0.31 -9.35 -9.09
C GLN A 61 0.39 -9.76 -7.79
N PHE A 62 1.29 -8.90 -7.30
CA PHE A 62 1.97 -9.15 -6.04
C PHE A 62 0.96 -9.23 -4.87
N CYS A 63 0.03 -8.27 -4.81
CA CYS A 63 -0.98 -8.25 -3.74
C CYS A 63 -1.87 -9.48 -3.79
N ASN A 64 -2.30 -9.89 -4.98
CA ASN A 64 -3.15 -11.08 -5.14
C ASN A 64 -2.41 -12.35 -4.71
N ARG A 65 -1.11 -12.44 -5.03
CA ARG A 65 -0.29 -13.60 -4.67
C ARG A 65 -0.13 -13.75 -3.15
N HIS A 66 -0.09 -12.64 -2.44
CA HIS A 66 0.11 -12.64 -0.99
C HIS A 66 -1.17 -12.37 -0.21
N SER A 67 -2.32 -12.36 -0.86
CA SER A 67 -3.63 -12.14 -0.24
C SER A 67 -3.77 -10.76 0.41
N PHE A 68 -3.12 -9.75 -0.13
CA PHE A 68 -3.32 -8.37 0.28
C PHE A 68 -4.43 -7.73 -0.56
N LEU A 69 -5.23 -6.87 0.07
CA LEU A 69 -6.23 -6.10 -0.65
C LEU A 69 -5.55 -4.99 -1.47
N VAL A 70 -6.05 -4.77 -2.67
CA VAL A 70 -5.51 -3.77 -3.57
C VAL A 70 -6.65 -2.95 -4.17
N TYR A 71 -6.44 -1.63 -4.25
CA TYR A 71 -7.36 -0.70 -4.90
C TYR A 71 -6.61 0.06 -5.99
N ARG A 72 -7.21 0.16 -7.16
CA ARG A 72 -6.59 0.89 -8.27
C ARG A 72 -7.40 2.12 -8.61
N GLY A 73 -6.76 3.29 -8.56
CA GLY A 73 -7.41 4.57 -8.81
C GLY A 73 -6.59 5.49 -9.70
N SER A 74 -7.00 6.76 -9.77
CA SER A 74 -6.35 7.75 -10.60
C SER A 74 -4.90 7.99 -10.19
N GLU A 75 -4.00 8.04 -11.17
CA GLU A 75 -2.60 8.37 -10.93
C GLU A 75 -2.44 9.83 -10.51
N LEU A 76 -3.23 10.72 -11.10
CA LEU A 76 -3.07 12.15 -10.90
C LEU A 76 -3.70 12.68 -9.63
N ASP A 77 -4.67 11.98 -9.08
CA ASP A 77 -5.41 12.43 -7.91
C ASP A 77 -5.18 11.49 -6.73
N VAL A 78 -4.06 11.66 -6.07
CA VAL A 78 -3.66 10.83 -4.93
C VAL A 78 -4.65 10.97 -3.77
N LEU A 79 -5.08 12.20 -3.50
CA LEU A 79 -6.04 12.43 -2.40
C LEU A 79 -7.34 11.71 -2.65
N ASN A 80 -7.84 11.74 -3.88
CA ASN A 80 -9.10 11.07 -4.21
C ASN A 80 -8.99 9.56 -4.04
N ARG A 81 -7.81 8.97 -4.29
CA ARG A 81 -7.62 7.53 -4.05
C ARG A 81 -7.85 7.19 -2.58
N TYR A 82 -7.37 8.02 -1.66
CA TYR A 82 -7.61 7.80 -0.23
C TYR A 82 -9.08 7.91 0.11
N VAL A 83 -9.76 8.91 -0.43
CA VAL A 83 -11.19 9.13 -0.18
C VAL A 83 -12.02 7.95 -0.68
N GLU A 84 -11.74 7.48 -1.89
CA GLU A 84 -12.48 6.37 -2.48
C GLU A 84 -12.27 5.07 -1.69
N VAL A 85 -11.04 4.80 -1.27
CA VAL A 85 -10.74 3.63 -0.44
C VAL A 85 -11.47 3.72 0.90
N ALA A 86 -11.45 4.89 1.52
CA ALA A 86 -12.14 5.09 2.79
C ALA A 86 -13.62 4.77 2.68
N LYS A 87 -14.26 5.23 1.61
CA LYS A 87 -15.69 4.98 1.39
C LYS A 87 -15.97 3.51 1.12
N GLU A 88 -15.17 2.89 0.27
CA GLU A 88 -15.38 1.50 -0.14
C GLU A 88 -15.24 0.52 1.02
N TYR A 89 -14.28 0.76 1.91
CA TYR A 89 -13.98 -0.15 3.01
C TYR A 89 -14.55 0.30 4.35
N GLY A 90 -15.27 1.41 4.39
CA GLY A 90 -15.95 1.87 5.59
C GLY A 90 -15.00 2.29 6.71
N ALA A 91 -13.91 2.95 6.36
CA ALA A 91 -12.90 3.36 7.34
C ALA A 91 -13.38 4.55 8.17
N ASP A 92 -13.19 4.47 9.48
CA ASP A 92 -13.40 5.59 10.39
C ASP A 92 -12.13 6.43 10.55
N VAL A 93 -10.98 5.74 10.54
CA VAL A 93 -9.66 6.37 10.62
C VAL A 93 -8.76 5.81 9.53
N ILE A 94 -8.02 6.70 8.87
CA ILE A 94 -7.10 6.31 7.82
C ILE A 94 -5.66 6.64 8.23
N VAL A 95 -4.79 5.65 8.12
CA VAL A 95 -3.34 5.81 8.26
C VAL A 95 -2.74 5.74 6.87
N ARG A 96 -2.11 6.82 6.44
CA ARG A 96 -1.54 6.91 5.08
C ARG A 96 -0.05 6.61 5.12
N LEU A 97 0.38 5.66 4.30
CA LEU A 97 1.77 5.22 4.23
C LEU A 97 2.21 5.15 2.78
N THR A 98 3.53 5.22 2.57
CA THR A 98 4.10 5.05 1.23
C THR A 98 4.83 3.71 1.14
N GLY A 99 4.77 3.07 -0.03
CA GLY A 99 5.30 1.73 -0.24
C GLY A 99 6.83 1.62 -0.24
N ASP A 100 7.54 2.73 -0.07
CA ASP A 100 9.00 2.75 -0.05
C ASP A 100 9.59 2.97 1.36
N CYS A 101 8.78 2.79 2.41
CA CYS A 101 9.21 2.93 3.80
C CYS A 101 9.13 1.59 4.53
N PRO A 102 9.98 0.60 4.19
CA PRO A 102 9.85 -0.76 4.71
C PRO A 102 10.22 -0.91 6.20
N LEU A 103 10.88 0.07 6.77
CA LEU A 103 11.39 0.00 8.15
C LEU A 103 10.48 0.71 9.16
N ILE A 104 9.23 0.96 8.80
CA ILE A 104 8.30 1.62 9.72
C ILE A 104 8.07 0.76 10.96
N ASP A 105 8.04 1.40 12.12
CA ASP A 105 7.79 0.71 13.40
C ASP A 105 6.28 0.51 13.57
N PRO A 106 5.80 -0.73 13.71
CA PRO A 106 4.37 -0.99 13.87
C PRO A 106 3.76 -0.34 15.12
N ASN A 107 4.57 -0.03 16.11
CA ASN A 107 4.08 0.59 17.34
C ASN A 107 3.84 2.10 17.22
N ILE A 108 4.32 2.72 16.15
CA ILE A 108 4.15 4.15 15.91
C ILE A 108 2.88 4.44 15.11
N ILE A 109 2.40 3.48 14.38
CA ILE A 109 1.23 3.64 13.51
C ILE A 109 -0.05 3.86 14.31
#